data_74014bf5580b2f7861815800c307d558
#
_entry.id   74014bf5580b2f7861815800c307d558
#
_cell.length_a   1.000
_cell.length_b   1.000
_cell.length_c   1.000
_cell.angle_alpha   90.00
_cell.angle_beta   90.00
_cell.angle_gamma   90.00
#
_symmetry.space_group_name_H-M   'P 1'
#
loop_
_entity.id
_entity.type
_entity.pdbx_description
1 polymer ?
#
loop_
_entity_poly.entity_id
_entity_poly.type
_entity_poly.pdbx_seq_one_letter_code
_entity_poly.pdbx_strand_id
1 'polypeptide(L)'
;AAETIIGEGEHRFRVQHHFPQLPDRFTWQTTHGVAVDAAGNLYVIHEGQKELKDHPSIFVFDPEGRFIRAFGSEFQGGGHGIEVRGEGNEEFLYISAYQGVKCFAKLTLTGEIVWFRKAPMEAGCYAEGENISTKPNWSRQGFLPTNVAFLEDGGFLLADGYGSFRIHRYDKDATWLSSFGGEGEGKGRFQTPHGIWIDRRAGREPTIVVCDRAHDTLQLFALDGTYLETLNGFGLPANIDTSNELMLVPELKACVTILGPDNTPVARLGRAVERLDEIKNLRTQPDKWIDGQFVHPHDACFTATGDILVAEWVQGGRITKLARV
;
A
#
# COMPACT_ATOMS: atom_id res chain seq x y z
N ALA A 1 -2.34 31.16 7.93
CA ALA A 1 -2.23 30.13 8.95
C ALA A 1 -0.76 29.73 9.09
N ALA A 2 -0.30 29.44 10.31
CA ALA A 2 1.07 29.00 10.55
C ALA A 2 1.29 27.63 9.90
N GLU A 3 2.46 27.41 9.29
CA GLU A 3 2.82 26.14 8.71
C GLU A 3 3.09 25.11 9.82
N THR A 4 2.60 23.89 9.60
CA THR A 4 2.89 22.77 10.51
C THR A 4 4.07 22.00 9.96
N ILE A 5 5.15 21.92 10.75
CA ILE A 5 6.35 21.17 10.41
C ILE A 5 6.49 20.03 11.43
N ILE A 6 6.73 18.82 10.93
CA ILE A 6 6.93 17.62 11.75
C ILE A 6 8.28 16.97 11.38
N GLY A 7 8.71 16.05 12.23
CA GLY A 7 9.97 15.35 12.03
C GLY A 7 11.12 15.96 12.81
N GLU A 8 12.30 15.41 12.60
CA GLU A 8 13.49 15.75 13.36
C GLU A 8 14.76 15.62 12.50
N GLY A 9 15.80 16.36 12.89
CA GLY A 9 17.08 16.32 12.19
C GLY A 9 16.95 16.68 10.72
N GLU A 10 17.46 15.82 9.87
CA GLU A 10 17.40 15.97 8.42
C GLU A 10 16.04 15.57 7.83
N HIS A 11 15.17 14.97 8.65
CA HIS A 11 13.90 14.43 8.22
C HIS A 11 12.74 15.29 8.73
N ARG A 12 12.68 16.51 8.23
CA ARG A 12 11.65 17.50 8.59
C ARG A 12 10.78 17.80 7.38
N PHE A 13 9.47 17.92 7.61
CA PHE A 13 8.50 18.04 6.53
C PHE A 13 7.41 19.05 6.90
N ARG A 14 7.03 19.84 5.91
CA ARG A 14 5.83 20.69 5.99
C ARG A 14 4.62 19.82 5.65
N VAL A 15 3.61 19.82 6.50
CA VAL A 15 2.42 18.98 6.36
C VAL A 15 1.34 19.72 5.58
N GLN A 16 0.80 19.05 4.56
CA GLN A 16 -0.41 19.47 3.88
C GLN A 16 -1.38 18.32 3.80
N HIS A 17 -2.31 18.27 4.78
CA HIS A 17 -3.42 17.32 4.72
C HIS A 17 -4.38 17.72 3.61
N HIS A 18 -5.11 16.74 3.05
CA HIS A 18 -6.05 16.96 1.94
C HIS A 18 -5.37 17.64 0.73
N PHE A 19 -4.19 17.14 0.38
CA PHE A 19 -3.36 17.73 -0.67
C PHE A 19 -3.99 17.73 -2.05
N PRO A 20 -4.52 16.59 -2.57
CA PRO A 20 -5.05 16.55 -3.93
C PRO A 20 -6.39 17.29 -4.04
N GLN A 21 -6.59 17.94 -5.17
CA GLN A 21 -7.81 18.69 -5.46
C GLN A 21 -8.78 17.81 -6.23
N LEU A 22 -9.65 17.09 -5.51
CA LEU A 22 -10.65 16.23 -6.12
C LEU A 22 -11.80 17.06 -6.67
N PRO A 23 -12.17 16.91 -7.97
CA PRO A 23 -13.33 17.60 -8.52
C PRO A 23 -14.63 17.23 -7.79
N ASP A 24 -15.55 18.20 -7.67
CA ASP A 24 -16.81 18.04 -6.92
C ASP A 24 -17.71 16.91 -7.44
N ARG A 25 -17.54 16.50 -8.69
CA ARG A 25 -18.29 15.38 -9.28
C ARG A 25 -17.89 14.02 -8.72
N PHE A 26 -16.76 13.95 -8.01
CA PHE A 26 -16.27 12.74 -7.37
C PHE A 26 -16.31 12.88 -5.85
N THR A 27 -16.37 11.74 -5.17
CA THR A 27 -16.33 11.69 -3.71
C THR A 27 -15.27 10.69 -3.28
N TRP A 28 -14.37 11.11 -2.36
CA TRP A 28 -13.44 10.18 -1.72
C TRP A 28 -14.21 9.14 -0.91
N GLN A 29 -13.82 7.90 -1.08
CA GLN A 29 -14.10 6.84 -0.13
C GLN A 29 -12.84 6.60 0.69
N THR A 30 -12.80 5.54 1.49
CA THR A 30 -11.62 5.22 2.26
C THR A 30 -10.40 5.06 1.34
N THR A 31 -9.39 5.89 1.52
CA THR A 31 -8.17 5.86 0.69
C THR A 31 -7.24 4.75 1.18
N HIS A 32 -6.68 4.00 0.24
CA HIS A 32 -5.86 2.81 0.54
C HIS A 32 -4.45 2.88 0.00
N GLY A 33 -4.22 3.49 -1.15
CA GLY A 33 -2.91 3.44 -1.77
C GLY A 33 -2.53 4.68 -2.54
N VAL A 34 -1.23 4.93 -2.61
CA VAL A 34 -0.61 6.02 -3.37
C VAL A 34 0.61 5.51 -4.12
N ALA A 35 0.83 6.04 -5.32
CA ALA A 35 2.03 5.77 -6.10
C ALA A 35 2.33 6.98 -6.97
N VAL A 36 3.58 7.10 -7.42
CA VAL A 36 4.00 8.19 -8.32
C VAL A 36 4.64 7.60 -9.55
N ASP A 37 4.42 8.25 -10.71
CA ASP A 37 5.10 7.89 -11.94
C ASP A 37 6.40 8.70 -12.11
N ALA A 38 7.14 8.43 -13.19
CA ALA A 38 8.41 9.09 -13.46
C ALA A 38 8.26 10.59 -13.71
N ALA A 39 7.07 11.04 -14.13
CA ALA A 39 6.77 12.48 -14.33
C ALA A 39 6.38 13.17 -13.00
N GLY A 40 6.25 12.42 -11.91
CA GLY A 40 5.85 12.95 -10.61
C GLY A 40 4.34 13.01 -10.40
N ASN A 41 3.56 12.46 -11.30
CA ASN A 41 2.11 12.43 -11.13
C ASN A 41 1.73 11.44 -10.04
N LEU A 42 0.74 11.81 -9.23
CA LEU A 42 0.23 11.02 -8.12
C LEU A 42 -0.97 10.17 -8.55
N TYR A 43 -0.92 8.89 -8.23
CA TYR A 43 -2.01 7.94 -8.42
C TYR A 43 -2.54 7.54 -7.05
N VAL A 44 -3.85 7.69 -6.85
CA VAL A 44 -4.52 7.33 -5.60
C VAL A 44 -5.59 6.29 -5.88
N ILE A 45 -5.62 5.22 -5.10
CA ILE A 45 -6.72 4.27 -5.12
C ILE A 45 -7.51 4.36 -3.82
N HIS A 46 -8.84 4.38 -3.93
CA HIS A 46 -9.72 4.25 -2.80
C HIS A 46 -10.54 2.95 -2.91
N GLU A 47 -11.10 2.50 -1.79
CA GLU A 47 -11.91 1.28 -1.76
C GLU A 47 -13.13 1.40 -2.66
N GLY A 48 -13.83 2.53 -2.56
CA GLY A 48 -15.09 2.75 -3.25
C GLY A 48 -16.27 2.05 -2.60
N GLN A 49 -17.41 2.13 -3.25
CA GLN A 49 -18.65 1.49 -2.83
C GLN A 49 -19.25 0.80 -4.05
N LYS A 50 -19.52 -0.50 -3.93
CA LYS A 50 -20.03 -1.29 -5.05
C LYS A 50 -21.37 -0.77 -5.60
N GLU A 51 -22.11 -0.01 -4.82
CA GLU A 51 -23.37 0.64 -5.23
C GLU A 51 -23.14 1.78 -6.23
N LEU A 52 -21.93 2.35 -6.23
CA LEU A 52 -21.53 3.43 -7.13
C LEU A 52 -20.76 2.87 -8.33
N LYS A 53 -21.39 2.00 -9.09
CA LYS A 53 -20.76 1.16 -10.13
C LYS A 53 -19.92 1.92 -11.15
N ASP A 54 -20.32 3.15 -11.49
CA ASP A 54 -19.64 3.96 -12.50
C ASP A 54 -18.63 4.94 -11.91
N HIS A 55 -18.52 5.01 -10.58
CA HIS A 55 -17.57 5.88 -9.92
C HIS A 55 -16.16 5.31 -10.07
N PRO A 56 -15.18 6.11 -10.48
CA PRO A 56 -13.81 5.63 -10.57
C PRO A 56 -13.24 5.28 -9.20
N SER A 57 -12.27 4.36 -9.18
CA SER A 57 -11.52 4.00 -7.97
C SER A 57 -10.11 4.56 -7.96
N ILE A 58 -9.61 5.01 -9.11
CA ILE A 58 -8.25 5.51 -9.27
C ILE A 58 -8.31 6.95 -9.78
N PHE A 59 -7.56 7.83 -9.11
CA PHE A 59 -7.52 9.26 -9.40
C PHE A 59 -6.08 9.69 -9.62
N VAL A 60 -5.84 10.49 -10.66
CA VAL A 60 -4.50 10.94 -11.04
C VAL A 60 -4.42 12.45 -10.91
N PHE A 61 -3.37 12.91 -10.23
CA PHE A 61 -3.09 14.31 -9.98
C PHE A 61 -1.67 14.65 -10.44
N ASP A 62 -1.46 15.91 -10.80
CA ASP A 62 -0.11 16.40 -11.11
C ASP A 62 0.70 16.58 -9.80
N PRO A 63 2.01 16.92 -9.89
CA PRO A 63 2.83 17.11 -8.69
C PRO A 63 2.34 18.21 -7.75
N GLU A 64 1.51 19.13 -8.20
CA GLU A 64 0.90 20.18 -7.38
C GLU A 64 -0.47 19.80 -6.84
N GLY A 65 -0.93 18.58 -7.09
CA GLY A 65 -2.22 18.09 -6.60
C GLY A 65 -3.42 18.45 -7.45
N ARG A 66 -3.20 18.96 -8.66
CA ARG A 66 -4.30 19.30 -9.59
C ARG A 66 -4.75 18.03 -10.32
N PHE A 67 -6.07 17.87 -10.44
CA PHE A 67 -6.66 16.69 -11.06
C PHE A 67 -6.32 16.59 -12.55
N ILE A 68 -5.97 15.37 -12.99
CA ILE A 68 -5.67 15.07 -14.40
C ILE A 68 -6.76 14.18 -15.00
N ARG A 69 -7.02 12.99 -14.39
CA ARG A 69 -7.98 12.00 -14.88
C ARG A 69 -8.38 11.02 -13.78
N ALA A 70 -9.43 10.26 -14.04
CA ALA A 70 -9.87 9.20 -13.16
C ALA A 70 -10.36 8.00 -13.99
N PHE A 71 -10.23 6.80 -13.42
CA PHE A 71 -10.65 5.55 -14.06
C PHE A 71 -10.73 4.44 -13.00
N GLY A 72 -10.94 3.20 -13.44
CA GLY A 72 -10.86 2.04 -12.56
C GLY A 72 -12.15 1.71 -11.83
N SER A 73 -13.32 1.97 -12.46
CA SER A 73 -14.61 1.57 -11.88
C SER A 73 -14.70 0.05 -11.68
N GLU A 74 -13.87 -0.74 -12.37
CA GLU A 74 -13.76 -2.19 -12.21
C GLU A 74 -13.37 -2.60 -10.79
N PHE A 75 -12.69 -1.73 -10.05
CA PHE A 75 -12.20 -2.00 -8.70
C PHE A 75 -13.12 -1.42 -7.61
N GLN A 76 -14.22 -0.82 -8.02
CA GLN A 76 -15.15 -0.16 -7.10
C GLN A 76 -15.70 -1.14 -6.06
N GLY A 77 -15.57 -0.78 -4.80
CA GLY A 77 -15.94 -1.61 -3.67
C GLY A 77 -14.83 -2.52 -3.14
N GLY A 78 -13.62 -2.43 -3.71
CA GLY A 78 -12.52 -3.30 -3.28
C GLY A 78 -11.12 -2.78 -3.59
N GLY A 79 -11.00 -1.54 -4.07
CA GLY A 79 -9.69 -0.97 -4.38
C GLY A 79 -8.77 -0.95 -3.15
N HIS A 80 -7.54 -1.44 -3.29
CA HIS A 80 -6.63 -1.57 -2.16
C HIS A 80 -5.19 -1.15 -2.49
N GLY A 81 -4.47 -1.94 -3.28
CA GLY A 81 -3.07 -1.68 -3.59
C GLY A 81 -2.89 -1.03 -4.95
N ILE A 82 -1.92 -0.14 -5.06
CA ILE A 82 -1.53 0.50 -6.31
C ILE A 82 -0.02 0.72 -6.31
N GLU A 83 0.64 0.27 -7.38
CA GLU A 83 2.06 0.49 -7.59
C GLU A 83 2.32 0.85 -9.05
N VAL A 84 3.30 1.72 -9.29
CA VAL A 84 3.77 2.05 -10.65
C VAL A 84 5.02 1.26 -10.95
N ARG A 85 5.10 0.66 -12.13
CA ARG A 85 6.28 -0.07 -12.58
C ARG A 85 6.72 0.38 -13.95
N GLY A 86 8.00 0.74 -14.08
CA GLY A 86 8.63 0.93 -15.38
C GLY A 86 8.96 -0.43 -16.02
N GLU A 87 8.55 -0.62 -17.26
CA GLU A 87 8.85 -1.82 -18.05
C GLU A 87 9.31 -1.38 -19.45
N GLY A 88 10.59 -1.45 -19.71
CA GLY A 88 11.16 -0.88 -20.91
C GLY A 88 11.01 0.66 -20.91
N ASN A 89 10.40 1.21 -21.95
CA ASN A 89 10.16 2.66 -22.09
C ASN A 89 8.79 3.08 -21.60
N GLU A 90 7.99 2.17 -21.05
CA GLU A 90 6.62 2.44 -20.60
C GLU A 90 6.51 2.23 -19.10
N GLU A 91 5.47 2.81 -18.52
CA GLU A 91 5.10 2.58 -17.14
C GLU A 91 3.69 2.00 -17.05
N PHE A 92 3.46 1.17 -16.03
CA PHE A 92 2.19 0.50 -15.81
C PHE A 92 1.79 0.60 -14.35
N LEU A 93 0.48 0.49 -14.12
CA LEU A 93 -0.10 0.35 -12.80
C LEU A 93 -0.35 -1.13 -12.52
N TYR A 94 0.02 -1.56 -11.31
CA TYR A 94 -0.37 -2.85 -10.77
C TYR A 94 -1.34 -2.60 -9.63
N ILE A 95 -2.51 -3.20 -9.71
CA ILE A 95 -3.62 -2.99 -8.79
C ILE A 95 -3.94 -4.30 -8.08
N SER A 96 -4.19 -4.22 -6.78
CA SER A 96 -4.80 -5.31 -6.03
C SER A 96 -6.11 -4.83 -5.42
N ALA A 97 -7.12 -5.70 -5.43
CA ALA A 97 -8.44 -5.37 -4.93
C ALA A 97 -9.01 -6.54 -4.12
N TYR A 98 -9.63 -6.22 -3.00
CA TYR A 98 -10.17 -7.18 -2.04
C TYR A 98 -11.70 -7.10 -1.97
N GLN A 99 -12.33 -7.36 -0.84
CA GLN A 99 -13.78 -7.36 -0.65
C GLN A 99 -14.48 -8.23 -1.71
N GLY A 100 -15.47 -7.69 -2.43
CA GLY A 100 -16.19 -8.41 -3.46
C GLY A 100 -15.52 -8.41 -4.84
N VAL A 101 -14.42 -7.68 -5.02
CA VAL A 101 -13.71 -7.58 -6.32
C VAL A 101 -12.74 -8.74 -6.49
N LYS A 102 -11.89 -9.00 -5.50
CA LYS A 102 -11.03 -10.20 -5.40
C LYS A 102 -10.19 -10.43 -6.65
N CYS A 103 -9.37 -9.44 -7.00
CA CYS A 103 -8.56 -9.50 -8.22
C CYS A 103 -7.23 -8.77 -8.06
N PHE A 104 -6.37 -8.98 -9.03
CA PHE A 104 -5.20 -8.14 -9.28
C PHE A 104 -5.08 -7.92 -10.79
N ALA A 105 -4.52 -6.77 -11.16
CA ALA A 105 -4.54 -6.35 -12.57
C ALA A 105 -3.35 -5.48 -12.91
N LYS A 106 -2.99 -5.47 -14.18
CA LYS A 106 -2.02 -4.55 -14.77
C LYS A 106 -2.76 -3.62 -15.73
N LEU A 107 -2.57 -2.32 -15.56
CA LEU A 107 -3.18 -1.29 -16.39
C LEU A 107 -2.10 -0.39 -16.99
N THR A 108 -2.43 0.24 -18.12
CA THR A 108 -1.66 1.40 -18.55
C THR A 108 -1.89 2.56 -17.57
N LEU A 109 -1.07 3.60 -17.64
CA LEU A 109 -1.24 4.79 -16.79
C LEU A 109 -2.54 5.55 -17.06
N THR A 110 -3.21 5.27 -18.18
CA THR A 110 -4.50 5.88 -18.54
C THR A 110 -5.70 4.98 -18.26
N GLY A 111 -5.45 3.79 -17.66
CA GLY A 111 -6.51 2.92 -17.17
C GLY A 111 -6.93 1.79 -18.09
N GLU A 112 -6.24 1.57 -19.21
CA GLU A 112 -6.51 0.44 -20.09
C GLU A 112 -6.00 -0.85 -19.42
N ILE A 113 -6.84 -1.88 -19.35
CA ILE A 113 -6.48 -3.15 -18.75
C ILE A 113 -5.58 -3.93 -19.69
N VAL A 114 -4.37 -4.27 -19.24
CA VAL A 114 -3.45 -5.16 -19.95
C VAL A 114 -3.81 -6.61 -19.65
N TRP A 115 -3.97 -6.94 -18.37
CA TRP A 115 -4.53 -8.21 -17.92
C TRP A 115 -5.22 -8.03 -16.57
N PHE A 116 -6.14 -8.97 -16.30
CA PHE A 116 -6.95 -8.99 -15.08
C PHE A 116 -7.02 -10.44 -14.60
N ARG A 117 -6.67 -10.70 -13.33
CA ARG A 117 -6.54 -12.04 -12.78
C ARG A 117 -7.30 -12.19 -11.47
N LYS A 118 -7.77 -13.40 -11.24
CA LYS A 118 -8.47 -13.83 -10.03
C LYS A 118 -7.59 -14.77 -9.22
N ALA A 119 -8.16 -15.43 -8.21
CA ALA A 119 -7.44 -16.36 -7.35
C ALA A 119 -6.68 -17.42 -8.14
N PRO A 120 -5.39 -17.65 -7.81
CA PRO A 120 -4.59 -18.70 -8.45
C PRO A 120 -4.96 -20.08 -7.88
N MET A 121 -5.97 -20.72 -8.46
CA MET A 121 -6.48 -22.01 -7.97
C MET A 121 -5.43 -23.12 -8.00
N GLU A 122 -4.44 -23.04 -8.88
CA GLU A 122 -3.31 -23.94 -8.95
C GLU A 122 -2.43 -23.94 -7.69
N ALA A 123 -2.53 -22.93 -6.86
CA ALA A 123 -1.84 -22.88 -5.57
C ALA A 123 -2.35 -23.94 -4.58
N GLY A 124 -3.56 -24.47 -4.79
CA GLY A 124 -4.13 -25.56 -3.98
C GLY A 124 -4.59 -25.14 -2.59
N CYS A 125 -4.63 -23.85 -2.26
CA CYS A 125 -5.00 -23.36 -0.93
C CYS A 125 -6.39 -22.70 -0.88
N TYR A 126 -7.06 -22.53 -2.00
CA TYR A 126 -8.32 -21.81 -2.07
C TYR A 126 -9.53 -22.73 -2.07
N ALA A 127 -10.63 -22.25 -1.48
CA ALA A 127 -11.91 -22.95 -1.54
C ALA A 127 -12.37 -23.05 -3.00
N GLU A 128 -13.12 -24.12 -3.30
CA GLU A 128 -13.69 -24.30 -4.63
C GLU A 128 -14.55 -23.09 -5.00
N GLY A 129 -14.34 -22.57 -6.21
CA GLY A 129 -15.09 -21.41 -6.73
C GLY A 129 -14.56 -20.06 -6.24
N GLU A 130 -13.45 -20.01 -5.49
CA GLU A 130 -12.91 -18.74 -4.98
C GLU A 130 -12.50 -17.77 -6.09
N ASN A 131 -12.09 -18.30 -7.25
CA ASN A 131 -11.76 -17.52 -8.44
C ASN A 131 -13.00 -16.99 -9.20
N ILE A 132 -14.19 -17.33 -8.77
CA ILE A 132 -15.46 -16.94 -9.42
C ILE A 132 -16.33 -16.12 -8.46
N SER A 133 -16.37 -16.50 -7.18
CA SER A 133 -17.22 -15.87 -6.17
C SER A 133 -16.87 -14.41 -5.98
N THR A 134 -17.91 -13.57 -5.86
CA THR A 134 -17.79 -12.16 -5.51
C THR A 134 -18.02 -11.90 -4.02
N LYS A 135 -18.20 -12.98 -3.22
CA LYS A 135 -18.30 -12.84 -1.76
C LYS A 135 -16.92 -12.79 -1.13
N PRO A 136 -16.65 -11.82 -0.26
CA PRO A 136 -15.41 -11.83 0.50
C PRO A 136 -15.32 -13.09 1.37
N ASN A 137 -14.21 -13.79 1.29
CA ASN A 137 -13.90 -14.94 2.14
C ASN A 137 -12.67 -14.59 2.99
N TRP A 138 -12.89 -14.26 4.25
CA TRP A 138 -11.87 -13.84 5.19
C TRP A 138 -11.17 -14.99 5.90
N SER A 139 -11.43 -16.22 5.48
CA SER A 139 -10.71 -17.40 5.98
C SER A 139 -9.38 -17.58 5.21
N ARG A 140 -8.57 -18.53 5.69
CA ARG A 140 -7.30 -18.85 5.00
C ARG A 140 -7.51 -19.61 3.69
N GLN A 141 -8.74 -19.89 3.31
CA GLN A 141 -9.11 -20.45 2.00
C GLN A 141 -9.67 -19.39 1.05
N GLY A 142 -9.69 -18.13 1.48
CA GLY A 142 -10.16 -17.00 0.68
C GLY A 142 -9.02 -16.28 -0.04
N PHE A 143 -9.38 -15.55 -1.09
CA PHE A 143 -8.47 -14.71 -1.85
C PHE A 143 -8.86 -13.24 -1.71
N LEU A 144 -8.05 -12.49 -0.96
CA LEU A 144 -8.26 -11.05 -0.71
C LEU A 144 -6.89 -10.35 -0.78
N PRO A 145 -6.36 -10.11 -1.99
CA PRO A 145 -5.01 -9.60 -2.18
C PRO A 145 -4.88 -8.15 -1.74
N THR A 146 -3.68 -7.78 -1.30
CA THR A 146 -3.41 -6.47 -0.70
C THR A 146 -2.43 -5.62 -1.48
N ASN A 147 -1.25 -6.16 -1.79
CA ASN A 147 -0.18 -5.40 -2.42
C ASN A 147 0.71 -6.29 -3.30
N VAL A 148 1.49 -5.64 -4.17
CA VAL A 148 2.38 -6.28 -5.14
C VAL A 148 3.79 -5.72 -4.97
N ALA A 149 4.80 -6.56 -5.22
CA ALA A 149 6.20 -6.15 -5.29
C ALA A 149 6.85 -6.72 -6.56
N PHE A 150 7.86 -6.04 -7.09
CA PHE A 150 8.38 -6.30 -8.43
C PHE A 150 9.74 -6.99 -8.42
N LEU A 151 9.87 -8.03 -9.24
CA LEU A 151 11.11 -8.76 -9.44
C LEU A 151 11.80 -8.28 -10.74
N GLU A 152 13.14 -8.41 -10.81
CA GLU A 152 13.91 -7.90 -11.94
C GLU A 152 13.70 -8.68 -13.23
N ASP A 153 13.27 -9.93 -13.14
CA ASP A 153 12.99 -10.76 -14.32
C ASP A 153 11.66 -10.43 -15.02
N GLY A 154 10.99 -9.36 -14.57
CA GLY A 154 9.69 -8.97 -15.07
C GLY A 154 8.53 -9.59 -14.29
N GLY A 155 8.80 -10.58 -13.44
CA GLY A 155 7.81 -11.18 -12.56
C GLY A 155 7.46 -10.29 -11.38
N PHE A 156 6.60 -10.80 -10.50
CA PHE A 156 6.17 -10.04 -9.33
C PHE A 156 5.71 -10.98 -8.22
N LEU A 157 5.62 -10.42 -7.02
CA LEU A 157 5.04 -11.07 -5.85
C LEU A 157 3.72 -10.41 -5.51
N LEU A 158 2.74 -11.22 -5.12
CA LEU A 158 1.43 -10.76 -4.67
C LEU A 158 1.20 -11.24 -3.25
N ALA A 159 0.93 -10.30 -2.33
CA ALA A 159 0.54 -10.64 -0.97
C ALA A 159 -0.98 -10.87 -0.92
N ASP A 160 -1.40 -12.06 -0.53
CA ASP A 160 -2.81 -12.36 -0.26
C ASP A 160 -3.07 -12.08 1.23
N GLY A 161 -2.99 -10.80 1.59
CA GLY A 161 -2.85 -10.34 2.96
C GLY A 161 -4.08 -10.55 3.84
N TYR A 162 -5.27 -10.58 3.28
CA TYR A 162 -6.52 -10.82 4.03
C TYR A 162 -7.10 -12.20 3.77
N GLY A 163 -6.58 -12.91 2.79
CA GLY A 163 -7.05 -14.23 2.40
C GLY A 163 -6.18 -15.35 2.97
N SER A 164 -5.45 -16.03 2.10
CA SER A 164 -4.64 -17.20 2.48
C SER A 164 -3.43 -16.87 3.36
N PHE A 165 -3.03 -15.60 3.46
CA PHE A 165 -1.79 -15.15 4.11
C PHE A 165 -0.53 -15.66 3.42
N ARG A 166 -0.63 -16.05 2.15
CA ARG A 166 0.51 -16.48 1.34
C ARG A 166 1.04 -15.35 0.48
N ILE A 167 2.31 -15.45 0.16
CA ILE A 167 2.97 -14.61 -0.84
C ILE A 167 3.10 -15.45 -2.11
N HIS A 168 2.43 -15.03 -3.17
CA HIS A 168 2.46 -15.72 -4.47
C HIS A 168 3.52 -15.12 -5.37
N ARG A 169 4.22 -15.97 -6.11
CA ARG A 169 5.17 -15.56 -7.14
C ARG A 169 4.58 -15.83 -8.52
N TYR A 170 4.64 -14.79 -9.36
CA TYR A 170 4.19 -14.84 -10.76
C TYR A 170 5.34 -14.49 -11.68
N ASP A 171 5.30 -15.03 -12.90
CA ASP A 171 6.21 -14.59 -13.96
C ASP A 171 5.72 -13.30 -14.62
N LYS A 172 6.46 -12.80 -15.62
CA LYS A 172 6.14 -11.55 -16.33
C LYS A 172 4.79 -11.57 -17.06
N ASP A 173 4.25 -12.74 -17.36
CA ASP A 173 2.97 -12.93 -18.05
C ASP A 173 1.83 -13.19 -17.07
N ALA A 174 2.08 -12.98 -15.78
CA ALA A 174 1.15 -13.22 -14.69
C ALA A 174 0.70 -14.68 -14.58
N THR A 175 1.61 -15.61 -14.91
CA THR A 175 1.45 -17.04 -14.66
C THR A 175 1.96 -17.36 -13.27
N TRP A 176 1.14 -18.03 -12.45
CA TRP A 176 1.52 -18.42 -11.09
C TRP A 176 2.65 -19.45 -11.10
N LEU A 177 3.66 -19.25 -10.27
CA LEU A 177 4.82 -20.14 -10.19
C LEU A 177 4.90 -20.89 -8.86
N SER A 178 4.74 -20.18 -7.74
CA SER A 178 4.93 -20.76 -6.40
C SER A 178 4.35 -19.82 -5.33
N SER A 179 4.35 -20.29 -4.09
CA SER A 179 4.00 -19.46 -2.95
C SER A 179 4.81 -19.85 -1.72
N PHE A 180 4.88 -18.93 -0.76
CA PHE A 180 5.45 -19.17 0.56
C PHE A 180 4.65 -18.40 1.61
N GLY A 181 4.95 -18.60 2.88
CA GLY A 181 4.26 -17.97 3.97
C GLY A 181 3.06 -18.79 4.46
N GLY A 182 1.98 -18.11 4.72
CA GLY A 182 0.77 -18.69 5.31
C GLY A 182 0.60 -18.28 6.76
N GLU A 183 -0.56 -18.61 7.33
CA GLU A 183 -0.92 -18.25 8.70
C GLU A 183 -0.04 -18.93 9.72
N GLY A 184 0.33 -18.20 10.77
CA GLY A 184 1.00 -18.78 11.94
C GLY A 184 1.85 -17.78 12.69
N GLU A 185 2.51 -18.31 13.71
CA GLU A 185 3.45 -17.59 14.54
C GLU A 185 4.88 -17.92 14.12
N GLY A 186 5.78 -16.96 14.35
CA GLY A 186 7.21 -17.18 14.12
C GLY A 186 7.68 -16.91 12.70
N LYS A 187 8.85 -17.44 12.41
CA LYS A 187 9.62 -17.17 11.21
C LYS A 187 8.94 -17.70 9.96
N GLY A 188 8.67 -16.81 9.00
CA GLY A 188 8.09 -17.19 7.72
C GLY A 188 6.58 -17.45 7.75
N ARG A 189 5.92 -17.16 8.89
CA ARG A 189 4.47 -17.26 9.04
C ARG A 189 3.91 -15.90 9.41
N PHE A 190 2.66 -15.64 9.03
CA PHE A 190 2.08 -14.31 9.10
C PHE A 190 0.72 -14.28 9.82
N GLN A 191 0.43 -13.08 10.35
CA GLN A 191 -0.92 -12.65 10.69
C GLN A 191 -1.20 -11.37 9.92
N THR A 192 -1.79 -11.51 8.75
CA THR A 192 -2.05 -10.46 7.78
C THR A 192 -0.76 -9.90 7.15
N PRO A 193 -0.18 -10.59 6.16
CA PRO A 193 0.95 -10.07 5.37
C PRO A 193 0.41 -8.99 4.41
N HIS A 194 0.27 -7.78 4.92
CA HIS A 194 -0.47 -6.69 4.30
C HIS A 194 0.32 -5.97 3.21
N GLY A 195 1.53 -5.53 3.53
CA GLY A 195 2.42 -4.83 2.61
C GLY A 195 3.58 -5.71 2.19
N ILE A 196 4.11 -5.44 1.01
CA ILE A 196 5.25 -6.18 0.47
C ILE A 196 6.08 -5.26 -0.43
N TRP A 197 7.39 -5.43 -0.38
CA TRP A 197 8.33 -4.62 -1.15
C TRP A 197 9.61 -5.41 -1.43
N ILE A 198 10.27 -5.11 -2.53
CA ILE A 198 11.64 -5.61 -2.77
C ILE A 198 12.59 -4.47 -2.42
N ASP A 199 13.35 -4.65 -1.36
CA ASP A 199 14.36 -3.69 -0.92
C ASP A 199 15.62 -3.86 -1.74
N ARG A 200 15.92 -2.87 -2.59
CA ARG A 200 17.11 -2.83 -3.43
C ARG A 200 18.04 -1.67 -3.04
N ARG A 201 17.96 -1.22 -1.80
CA ARG A 201 18.85 -0.14 -1.34
C ARG A 201 20.31 -0.56 -1.50
N ALA A 202 21.17 0.39 -1.87
CA ALA A 202 22.59 0.13 -2.13
C ALA A 202 23.31 -0.46 -0.91
N GLY A 203 24.34 -1.28 -1.15
CA GLY A 203 25.19 -1.83 -0.10
C GLY A 203 24.66 -3.09 0.57
N ARG A 204 23.61 -3.70 0.02
CA ARG A 204 23.03 -4.95 0.54
C ARG A 204 22.47 -5.80 -0.60
N GLU A 205 22.32 -7.10 -0.35
CA GLU A 205 21.62 -7.96 -1.27
C GLU A 205 20.13 -7.60 -1.28
N PRO A 206 19.44 -7.67 -2.44
CA PRO A 206 18.00 -7.44 -2.49
C PRO A 206 17.25 -8.39 -1.57
N THR A 207 16.26 -7.86 -0.85
CA THR A 207 15.43 -8.64 0.06
C THR A 207 13.94 -8.39 -0.18
N ILE A 208 13.14 -9.41 0.10
CA ILE A 208 11.69 -9.27 0.19
C ILE A 208 11.38 -8.79 1.59
N VAL A 209 10.65 -7.69 1.72
CA VAL A 209 10.18 -7.17 3.00
C VAL A 209 8.66 -7.30 3.05
N VAL A 210 8.16 -7.98 4.07
CA VAL A 210 6.71 -8.21 4.26
C VAL A 210 6.27 -7.54 5.55
N CYS A 211 5.22 -6.73 5.47
CA CYS A 211 4.56 -6.18 6.65
C CYS A 211 3.68 -7.26 7.27
N ASP A 212 4.16 -7.88 8.33
CA ASP A 212 3.39 -8.83 9.13
C ASP A 212 2.55 -8.02 10.12
N ARG A 213 1.45 -7.47 9.62
CA ARG A 213 0.73 -6.35 10.23
C ARG A 213 0.28 -6.62 11.65
N ALA A 214 -0.42 -7.72 11.88
CA ALA A 214 -0.98 -8.03 13.19
C ALA A 214 0.07 -8.49 14.21
N HIS A 215 1.26 -8.86 13.75
CA HIS A 215 2.41 -9.13 14.63
C HIS A 215 3.25 -7.89 14.92
N ASP A 216 2.91 -6.73 14.35
CA ASP A 216 3.64 -5.47 14.52
C ASP A 216 5.11 -5.55 14.08
N THR A 217 5.38 -6.33 13.03
CA THR A 217 6.74 -6.59 12.55
C THR A 217 6.87 -6.47 11.04
N LEU A 218 8.12 -6.33 10.60
CA LEU A 218 8.51 -6.60 9.21
C LEU A 218 9.32 -7.90 9.21
N GLN A 219 9.00 -8.81 8.30
CA GLN A 219 9.81 -10.00 8.08
C GLN A 219 10.57 -9.85 6.75
N LEU A 220 11.86 -10.17 6.78
CA LEU A 220 12.76 -10.06 5.64
C LEU A 220 13.11 -11.46 5.12
N PHE A 221 13.09 -11.59 3.80
CA PHE A 221 13.37 -12.85 3.11
C PHE A 221 14.36 -12.60 1.97
N ALA A 222 15.17 -13.61 1.66
CA ALA A 222 15.91 -13.65 0.41
C ALA A 222 14.92 -13.74 -0.76
N LEU A 223 15.37 -13.43 -1.97
CA LEU A 223 14.47 -13.43 -3.14
C LEU A 223 13.87 -14.82 -3.46
N ASP A 224 14.47 -15.90 -2.97
CA ASP A 224 13.93 -17.26 -3.10
C ASP A 224 12.88 -17.61 -2.03
N GLY A 225 12.57 -16.69 -1.11
CA GLY A 225 11.61 -16.91 -0.04
C GLY A 225 12.22 -17.44 1.27
N THR A 226 13.54 -17.59 1.35
CA THR A 226 14.21 -18.03 2.59
C THR A 226 14.14 -16.91 3.63
N TYR A 227 13.65 -17.23 4.82
CA TYR A 227 13.58 -16.27 5.94
C TYR A 227 14.98 -15.79 6.35
N LEU A 228 15.12 -14.49 6.60
CA LEU A 228 16.38 -13.87 7.02
C LEU A 228 16.30 -13.27 8.43
N GLU A 229 15.38 -12.33 8.66
CA GLU A 229 15.26 -11.67 9.96
C GLU A 229 13.89 -11.02 10.16
N THR A 230 13.61 -10.63 11.41
CA THR A 230 12.39 -9.90 11.78
C THR A 230 12.79 -8.56 12.42
N LEU A 231 12.18 -7.48 11.93
CA LEU A 231 12.30 -6.14 12.53
C LEU A 231 11.06 -5.88 13.38
N ASN A 232 11.28 -5.51 14.64
CA ASN A 232 10.21 -5.23 15.61
C ASN A 232 10.03 -3.72 15.82
N GLY A 233 9.00 -3.34 16.56
CA GLY A 233 8.83 -1.94 17.00
C GLY A 233 7.93 -1.09 16.11
N PHE A 234 7.02 -1.73 15.38
CA PHE A 234 6.02 -1.05 14.56
C PHE A 234 4.62 -1.19 15.18
N GLY A 235 3.73 -0.29 14.82
CA GLY A 235 2.32 -0.39 15.20
C GLY A 235 1.43 -0.64 13.99
N LEU A 236 1.12 -1.92 13.70
CA LEU A 236 0.35 -2.33 12.52
C LEU A 236 0.96 -1.79 11.22
N PRO A 237 2.18 -2.20 10.85
CA PRO A 237 2.82 -1.73 9.62
C PRO A 237 2.00 -2.15 8.40
N ALA A 238 1.78 -1.19 7.49
CA ALA A 238 0.82 -1.40 6.40
C ALA A 238 1.48 -1.63 5.04
N ASN A 239 2.54 -0.92 4.73
CA ASN A 239 3.26 -1.08 3.46
C ASN A 239 4.69 -0.53 3.60
N ILE A 240 5.44 -0.55 2.51
CA ILE A 240 6.84 -0.15 2.48
C ILE A 240 7.14 0.57 1.18
N ASP A 241 7.98 1.61 1.25
CA ASP A 241 8.66 2.20 0.09
C ASP A 241 10.11 2.44 0.45
N THR A 242 10.98 2.55 -0.54
CA THR A 242 12.38 2.90 -0.33
C THR A 242 12.81 4.01 -1.28
N SER A 243 13.73 4.84 -0.83
CA SER A 243 14.36 5.86 -1.67
C SER A 243 15.77 6.10 -1.15
N ASN A 244 16.77 6.00 -2.04
CA ASN A 244 18.17 6.06 -1.66
C ASN A 244 18.47 5.04 -0.55
N GLU A 245 18.88 5.50 0.63
CA GLU A 245 19.21 4.64 1.77
C GLU A 245 18.05 4.49 2.78
N LEU A 246 16.93 5.14 2.55
CA LEU A 246 15.82 5.21 3.49
C LEU A 246 14.72 4.21 3.17
N MET A 247 14.08 3.68 4.21
CA MET A 247 12.87 2.87 4.12
C MET A 247 11.72 3.59 4.82
N LEU A 248 10.59 3.67 4.14
CA LEU A 248 9.37 4.33 4.60
C LEU A 248 8.34 3.27 4.99
N VAL A 249 7.81 3.36 6.20
CA VAL A 249 6.83 2.41 6.71
C VAL A 249 5.63 3.16 7.30
N PRO A 250 4.51 3.26 6.56
CA PRO A 250 3.27 3.74 7.15
C PRO A 250 2.71 2.68 8.10
N GLU A 251 2.24 3.13 9.27
CA GLU A 251 1.71 2.28 10.32
C GLU A 251 0.28 2.70 10.64
N LEU A 252 -0.64 1.74 10.67
CA LEU A 252 -2.05 2.03 10.97
C LEU A 252 -2.24 2.61 12.38
N LYS A 253 -1.29 2.41 13.27
CA LYS A 253 -1.31 3.03 14.59
C LYS A 253 -0.69 4.44 14.55
N ALA A 254 -1.25 5.29 13.70
CA ALA A 254 -1.02 6.73 13.69
C ALA A 254 0.47 7.13 13.64
N CYS A 255 1.22 6.57 12.69
CA CYS A 255 2.64 6.90 12.53
C CYS A 255 3.13 6.60 11.13
N VAL A 256 4.04 7.43 10.61
CA VAL A 256 4.81 7.12 9.41
C VAL A 256 6.28 7.11 9.82
N THR A 257 6.90 5.93 9.81
CA THR A 257 8.27 5.73 10.25
C THR A 257 9.23 5.75 9.08
N ILE A 258 10.36 6.45 9.23
CA ILE A 258 11.48 6.39 8.31
C ILE A 258 12.60 5.60 8.99
N LEU A 259 13.09 4.55 8.33
CA LEU A 259 14.26 3.79 8.76
C LEU A 259 15.48 4.26 7.97
N GLY A 260 16.60 4.36 8.66
CA GLY A 260 17.91 4.63 8.04
C GLY A 260 18.52 3.39 7.39
N PRO A 261 19.77 3.50 6.90
CA PRO A 261 20.41 2.40 6.16
C PRO A 261 20.62 1.13 6.99
N ASP A 262 20.66 1.22 8.31
CA ASP A 262 20.79 0.09 9.23
C ASP A 262 19.44 -0.47 9.71
N ASN A 263 18.34 -0.04 9.09
CA ASN A 263 16.98 -0.41 9.45
C ASN A 263 16.56 0.02 10.88
N THR A 264 17.18 1.06 11.43
CA THR A 264 16.75 1.67 12.69
C THR A 264 15.96 2.95 12.41
N PRO A 265 14.96 3.29 13.24
CA PRO A 265 14.17 4.51 13.04
C PRO A 265 15.03 5.78 13.11
N VAL A 266 14.88 6.66 12.12
CA VAL A 266 15.49 8.00 12.12
C VAL A 266 14.43 9.09 12.27
N ALA A 267 13.18 8.78 12.02
CA ALA A 267 12.03 9.68 12.25
C ALA A 267 10.74 8.88 12.42
N ARG A 268 9.86 9.37 13.27
CA ARG A 268 8.50 8.85 13.43
C ARG A 268 7.53 10.01 13.24
N LEU A 269 7.05 10.14 12.01
CA LEU A 269 6.32 11.31 11.57
C LEU A 269 4.85 11.27 11.99
N GLY A 270 4.34 12.37 12.50
CA GLY A 270 2.93 12.54 12.83
C GLY A 270 2.39 11.54 13.85
N ARG A 271 3.25 11.00 14.70
CA ARG A 271 2.90 9.95 15.66
C ARG A 271 1.86 10.44 16.65
N ALA A 272 0.74 9.72 16.75
CA ALA A 272 -0.38 10.07 17.61
C ALA A 272 -1.08 8.82 18.17
N VAL A 273 -0.31 7.78 18.49
CA VAL A 273 -0.83 6.46 18.92
C VAL A 273 -1.76 6.60 20.13
N GLU A 274 -1.39 7.43 21.10
CA GLU A 274 -2.16 7.63 22.34
C GLU A 274 -3.57 8.14 22.06
N ARG A 275 -3.75 8.93 21.00
CA ARG A 275 -5.08 9.46 20.65
C ARG A 275 -6.04 8.38 20.16
N LEU A 276 -5.50 7.30 19.56
CA LEU A 276 -6.33 6.17 19.15
C LEU A 276 -6.92 5.42 20.34
N ASP A 277 -6.21 5.41 21.46
CA ASP A 277 -6.69 4.80 22.70
C ASP A 277 -7.68 5.72 23.43
N GLU A 278 -7.45 7.03 23.39
CA GLU A 278 -8.30 8.04 24.05
C GLU A 278 -9.63 8.24 23.34
N ILE A 279 -9.62 8.23 22.01
CA ILE A 279 -10.80 8.53 21.18
C ILE A 279 -11.15 7.31 20.34
N LYS A 280 -12.19 6.61 20.76
CA LYS A 280 -12.69 5.45 20.03
C LYS A 280 -13.25 5.89 18.67
N ASN A 281 -12.90 5.15 17.61
CA ASN A 281 -13.33 5.43 16.24
C ASN A 281 -12.93 6.83 15.74
N LEU A 282 -11.73 7.26 16.09
CA LEU A 282 -11.19 8.56 15.64
C LEU A 282 -11.24 8.69 14.10
N ARG A 283 -11.10 7.59 13.36
CA ARG A 283 -11.17 7.56 11.89
C ARG A 283 -12.48 8.09 11.32
N THR A 284 -13.56 8.08 12.10
CA THR A 284 -14.89 8.53 11.67
C THR A 284 -15.24 9.93 12.20
N GLN A 285 -14.30 10.61 12.83
CA GLN A 285 -14.52 11.90 13.51
C GLN A 285 -13.51 12.94 13.05
N PRO A 286 -13.59 13.38 11.77
CA PRO A 286 -12.58 14.30 11.20
C PRO A 286 -12.45 15.63 11.92
N ASP A 287 -13.49 16.09 12.63
CA ASP A 287 -13.45 17.29 13.45
C ASP A 287 -12.49 17.19 14.65
N LYS A 288 -12.08 15.96 15.00
CA LYS A 288 -11.14 15.71 16.11
C LYS A 288 -9.71 15.44 15.63
N TRP A 289 -9.48 15.42 14.33
CA TRP A 289 -8.13 15.25 13.80
C TRP A 289 -7.31 16.52 14.04
N ILE A 290 -6.04 16.32 14.37
CA ILE A 290 -5.11 17.41 14.69
C ILE A 290 -4.13 17.57 13.53
N ASP A 291 -3.91 18.82 13.11
CA ASP A 291 -2.96 19.13 12.05
C ASP A 291 -1.55 18.63 12.43
N GLY A 292 -0.90 17.95 11.49
CA GLY A 292 0.41 17.35 11.71
C GLY A 292 0.38 15.97 12.35
N GLN A 293 -0.79 15.45 12.70
CA GLN A 293 -0.94 14.10 13.25
C GLN A 293 -1.70 13.18 12.30
N PHE A 294 -1.30 11.91 12.28
CA PHE A 294 -2.00 10.87 11.51
C PHE A 294 -3.01 10.11 12.37
N VAL A 295 -3.89 9.41 11.67
CA VAL A 295 -4.88 8.52 12.28
C VAL A 295 -4.56 7.07 11.91
N HIS A 296 -4.70 6.71 10.64
CA HIS A 296 -4.39 5.35 10.16
C HIS A 296 -3.67 5.41 8.80
N PRO A 297 -2.37 5.76 8.79
CA PRO A 297 -1.57 5.62 7.57
C PRO A 297 -1.65 4.20 7.03
N HIS A 298 -2.08 4.06 5.79
CA HIS A 298 -2.30 2.76 5.14
C HIS A 298 -1.28 2.51 4.03
N ASP A 299 -0.83 3.58 3.36
CA ASP A 299 0.21 3.52 2.36
C ASP A 299 0.96 4.85 2.33
N ALA A 300 2.21 4.80 1.88
CA ALA A 300 3.02 6.00 1.71
C ALA A 300 4.08 5.73 0.65
N CYS A 301 4.47 6.78 -0.06
CA CYS A 301 5.56 6.69 -1.03
C CYS A 301 6.41 7.96 -1.03
N PHE A 302 7.68 7.82 -1.40
CA PHE A 302 8.55 8.94 -1.67
C PHE A 302 8.28 9.49 -3.08
N THR A 303 8.47 10.79 -3.25
CA THR A 303 8.61 11.41 -4.58
C THR A 303 10.10 11.48 -4.94
N ALA A 304 10.40 11.82 -6.19
CA ALA A 304 11.78 11.96 -6.66
C ALA A 304 12.56 13.05 -5.92
N THR A 305 11.88 14.03 -5.34
CA THR A 305 12.49 15.15 -4.59
C THR A 305 12.63 14.86 -3.10
N GLY A 306 12.23 13.67 -2.65
CA GLY A 306 12.28 13.29 -1.24
C GLY A 306 11.08 13.74 -0.41
N ASP A 307 10.04 14.27 -1.05
CA ASP A 307 8.75 14.48 -0.40
C ASP A 307 8.06 13.13 -0.18
N ILE A 308 7.06 13.11 0.68
CA ILE A 308 6.31 11.90 1.01
C ILE A 308 4.82 12.15 0.78
N LEU A 309 4.15 11.15 0.20
CA LEU A 309 2.69 11.14 0.06
C LEU A 309 2.14 10.01 0.93
N VAL A 310 1.09 10.29 1.68
CA VAL A 310 0.49 9.35 2.64
C VAL A 310 -0.99 9.21 2.36
N ALA A 311 -1.46 7.96 2.21
CA ALA A 311 -2.88 7.63 2.15
C ALA A 311 -3.33 7.07 3.49
N GLU A 312 -4.43 7.58 4.02
CA GLU A 312 -4.95 7.11 5.30
C GLU A 312 -6.28 6.37 5.15
N TRP A 313 -6.42 5.30 5.93
CA TRP A 313 -7.64 4.52 6.06
C TRP A 313 -8.58 5.23 7.05
N VAL A 314 -9.24 6.27 6.56
CA VAL A 314 -10.18 7.08 7.35
C VAL A 314 -11.46 7.32 6.56
N GLN A 315 -12.55 7.58 7.26
CA GLN A 315 -13.84 7.88 6.63
C GLN A 315 -13.72 9.13 5.77
N GLY A 316 -14.15 9.02 4.50
CA GLY A 316 -14.04 10.13 3.55
C GLY A 316 -12.64 10.30 2.97
N GLY A 317 -11.69 9.41 3.32
CA GLY A 317 -10.33 9.41 2.81
C GLY A 317 -9.51 10.64 3.20
N ARG A 318 -8.19 10.47 3.21
CA ARG A 318 -7.26 11.61 3.36
C ARG A 318 -5.92 11.29 2.70
N ILE A 319 -5.49 12.18 1.83
CA ILE A 319 -4.16 12.11 1.22
C ILE A 319 -3.37 13.32 1.71
N THR A 320 -2.21 13.07 2.30
CA THR A 320 -1.34 14.10 2.87
C THR A 320 -0.04 14.17 2.08
N LYS A 321 0.41 15.39 1.78
CA LYS A 321 1.77 15.63 1.29
C LYS A 321 2.64 16.13 2.44
N LEU A 322 3.79 15.50 2.58
CA LEU A 322 4.86 15.92 3.47
C LEU A 322 5.97 16.49 2.60
N ALA A 323 6.08 17.81 2.52
CA ALA A 323 7.09 18.48 1.72
C ALA A 323 8.36 18.67 2.55
N ARG A 324 9.48 18.15 2.05
CA ARG A 324 10.76 18.24 2.72
C ARG A 324 11.20 19.70 2.91
N VAL A 325 11.66 20.05 4.12
CA VAL A 325 12.17 21.38 4.45
C VAL A 325 13.65 21.37 4.82
#